data_b895e63ee5297bdc6b461f5b341628f5
#
_entry.id   b895e63ee5297bdc6b461f5b341628f5
#
_cell.length_a   1.000
_cell.length_b   1.000
_cell.length_c   1.000
_cell.angle_alpha   90.00
_cell.angle_beta   90.00
_cell.angle_gamma   90.00
#
_symmetry.space_group_name_H-M   'P 1'
#
loop_
_entity.id
_entity.type
_entity.pdbx_description
1 polymer ?
#
loop_
_entity_poly.entity_id
_entity_poly.type
_entity_poly.pdbx_seq_one_letter_code
_entity_poly.pdbx_strand_id
1 'polypeptide(L)'
;MKKVFKFIAWTLGTLLAVLLLAFVVFQLYFMEINRQAKKALKEKPTLTENGHTFRDLNANGKLDPYEDSHATLEARIEDLLSQMNIEEKVGQMWHPPIGIGAEGEILGKPDPGAIFFNSTYHLLLHKKISHFNLFKIPNPAAHAAWYNKLQKIAEQDRLGIPVTISSDPRHGALNFLGNDMLSSQFSKWPEPIGLAATGDSLLTVEFGRIASQEYRAVGIRTALHPMADLATEPRWARINGTFGEDAGLSARLTAAYIFGFQGDSLGSESVACMTKHWPGGGPQEKGDDAHFRYGMNQVYPGKNFDYHLIPFEGAFKAHTAAIMPYYGVPVGQTSEDVGMSFNKEIITDLLRKKHGYDGVVCTDWGILKGFGILGWELVEAKDHGVRHLSVPEKIKKAIEAGVDQFGGNDLTDELLQLVRSGAIGEQRIDESVRRLLRVKFQLGLFDNPYVDEGKTGEIVGRADFVEKGLLAQKKCIVLLKNDTLASTPALPLQRRAKVYVENISREAVSKYATVTDSLADADFAILRLQTPWEPRNGDFIESFLNQGYLD
;
A
#
# COMPACT_ATOMS: atom_id res chain seq x y z
N MET A 1 29.62 -29.28 39.82
CA MET A 1 29.83 -28.13 38.89
C MET A 1 30.44 -28.54 37.53
N LYS A 2 31.62 -29.20 37.46
CA LYS A 2 32.23 -29.54 36.16
C LYS A 2 31.39 -30.44 35.23
N LYS A 3 30.61 -31.41 35.77
CA LYS A 3 29.72 -32.27 34.96
C LYS A 3 28.53 -31.52 34.42
N VAL A 4 27.93 -30.59 35.19
CA VAL A 4 26.83 -29.74 34.74
C VAL A 4 27.29 -28.77 33.65
N PHE A 5 28.47 -28.18 33.81
CA PHE A 5 29.05 -27.28 32.80
C PHE A 5 29.33 -28.01 31.47
N LYS A 6 29.89 -29.25 31.54
CA LYS A 6 30.06 -30.08 30.35
C LYS A 6 28.76 -30.46 29.67
N PHE A 7 27.73 -30.78 30.44
CA PHE A 7 26.40 -31.08 29.89
C PHE A 7 25.79 -29.86 29.18
N ILE A 8 25.82 -28.69 29.82
CA ILE A 8 25.35 -27.43 29.21
C ILE A 8 26.14 -27.10 27.94
N ALA A 9 27.48 -27.20 27.97
CA ALA A 9 28.30 -26.94 26.79
C ALA A 9 28.02 -27.93 25.65
N TRP A 10 27.76 -29.19 25.95
CA TRP A 10 27.39 -30.20 24.95
C TRP A 10 26.01 -29.93 24.36
N THR A 11 25.01 -29.57 25.18
CA THR A 11 23.66 -29.22 24.73
C THR A 11 23.67 -27.97 23.86
N LEU A 12 24.41 -26.93 24.25
CA LEU A 12 24.56 -25.71 23.45
C LEU A 12 25.31 -25.99 22.13
N GLY A 13 26.37 -26.82 22.15
CA GLY A 13 27.07 -27.23 20.94
C GLY A 13 26.19 -28.02 19.96
N THR A 14 25.39 -28.96 20.50
CA THR A 14 24.41 -29.70 19.69
C THR A 14 23.32 -28.80 19.11
N LEU A 15 22.79 -27.88 19.89
CA LEU A 15 21.79 -26.91 19.42
C LEU A 15 22.37 -26.04 18.31
N LEU A 16 23.59 -25.53 18.47
CA LEU A 16 24.29 -24.74 17.46
C LEU A 16 24.53 -25.55 16.18
N ALA A 17 24.93 -26.81 16.28
CA ALA A 17 25.11 -27.69 15.14
C ALA A 17 23.81 -27.96 14.38
N VAL A 18 22.70 -28.17 15.11
CA VAL A 18 21.36 -28.34 14.52
C VAL A 18 20.92 -27.04 13.81
N LEU A 19 21.12 -25.89 14.41
CA LEU A 19 20.80 -24.59 13.80
C LEU A 19 21.62 -24.33 12.54
N LEU A 20 22.92 -24.65 12.56
CA LEU A 20 23.81 -24.55 11.40
C LEU A 20 23.36 -25.50 10.28
N LEU A 21 23.03 -26.74 10.62
CA LEU A 21 22.51 -27.70 9.64
C LEU A 21 21.19 -27.21 9.02
N ALA A 22 20.26 -26.75 9.85
CA ALA A 22 18.99 -26.19 9.39
C ALA A 22 19.21 -24.97 8.46
N PHE A 23 20.15 -24.10 8.81
CA PHE A 23 20.54 -22.96 7.97
C PHE A 23 21.13 -23.41 6.61
N VAL A 24 22.03 -24.41 6.60
CA VAL A 24 22.59 -24.95 5.35
C VAL A 24 21.51 -25.57 4.49
N VAL A 25 20.61 -26.38 5.06
CA VAL A 25 19.49 -26.99 4.35
C VAL A 25 18.58 -25.90 3.76
N PHE A 26 18.27 -24.85 4.52
CA PHE A 26 17.51 -23.71 4.06
C PHE A 26 18.18 -23.00 2.86
N GLN A 27 19.49 -22.74 2.93
CA GLN A 27 20.23 -22.14 1.83
C GLN A 27 20.21 -23.02 0.57
N LEU A 28 20.46 -24.33 0.71
CA LEU A 28 20.45 -25.27 -0.40
C LEU A 28 19.06 -25.40 -1.05
N TYR A 29 18.01 -25.41 -0.24
CA TYR A 29 16.62 -25.45 -0.71
C TYR A 29 16.30 -24.25 -1.61
N PHE A 30 16.57 -23.01 -1.14
CA PHE A 30 16.31 -21.81 -1.94
C PHE A 30 17.25 -21.70 -3.15
N MET A 31 18.49 -22.14 -3.05
CA MET A 31 19.38 -22.22 -4.22
C MET A 31 18.81 -23.12 -5.30
N GLU A 32 18.30 -24.29 -4.94
CA GLU A 32 17.74 -25.26 -5.91
C GLU A 32 16.43 -24.74 -6.53
N ILE A 33 15.50 -24.20 -5.73
CA ILE A 33 14.26 -23.60 -6.25
C ILE A 33 14.58 -22.47 -7.23
N ASN A 34 15.49 -21.57 -6.87
CA ASN A 34 15.88 -20.46 -7.73
C ASN A 34 16.55 -20.96 -9.02
N ARG A 35 17.38 -22.02 -8.93
CA ARG A 35 18.04 -22.62 -10.07
C ARG A 35 17.03 -23.23 -11.04
N GLN A 36 16.04 -23.96 -10.52
CA GLN A 36 14.97 -24.54 -11.33
C GLN A 36 14.10 -23.46 -11.98
N ALA A 37 13.69 -22.46 -11.22
CA ALA A 37 12.90 -21.34 -11.73
C ALA A 37 13.62 -20.60 -12.88
N LYS A 38 14.91 -20.29 -12.68
CA LYS A 38 15.74 -19.63 -13.72
C LYS A 38 15.92 -20.43 -14.99
N LYS A 39 15.92 -21.76 -14.93
CA LYS A 39 16.04 -22.62 -16.13
C LYS A 39 14.84 -22.52 -17.08
N ALA A 40 13.69 -22.15 -16.57
CA ALA A 40 12.47 -22.00 -17.37
C ALA A 40 12.42 -20.64 -18.10
N LEU A 41 13.25 -19.67 -17.69
CA LEU A 41 13.28 -18.34 -18.29
C LEU A 41 13.86 -18.39 -19.71
N LYS A 42 13.21 -17.67 -20.63
CA LYS A 42 13.63 -17.56 -22.04
C LYS A 42 13.68 -16.08 -22.42
N GLU A 43 14.75 -15.71 -23.12
CA GLU A 43 14.79 -14.40 -23.77
C GLU A 43 13.63 -14.27 -24.77
N LYS A 44 12.99 -13.12 -24.77
CA LYS A 44 11.87 -12.82 -25.67
C LYS A 44 12.39 -12.04 -26.87
N PRO A 45 12.14 -12.54 -28.09
CA PRO A 45 12.56 -11.83 -29.29
C PRO A 45 11.69 -10.60 -29.52
N THR A 46 12.29 -9.61 -30.17
CA THR A 46 11.55 -8.51 -30.79
C THR A 46 11.37 -8.84 -32.25
N LEU A 47 10.11 -8.90 -32.69
CA LEU A 47 9.73 -9.23 -34.05
C LEU A 47 9.10 -8.01 -34.74
N THR A 48 9.05 -8.04 -36.07
CA THR A 48 8.36 -7.04 -36.87
C THR A 48 7.40 -7.73 -37.83
N GLU A 49 6.12 -7.40 -37.75
CA GLU A 49 5.08 -7.89 -38.63
C GLU A 49 4.24 -6.71 -39.14
N ASN A 50 3.98 -6.66 -40.44
CA ASN A 50 3.22 -5.58 -41.10
C ASN A 50 3.73 -4.16 -40.78
N GLY A 51 5.05 -4.00 -40.51
CA GLY A 51 5.66 -2.73 -40.14
C GLY A 51 5.55 -2.35 -38.65
N HIS A 52 4.95 -3.20 -37.83
CA HIS A 52 4.85 -3.05 -36.38
C HIS A 52 5.92 -3.88 -35.67
N THR A 53 6.67 -3.26 -34.78
CA THR A 53 7.67 -3.93 -33.94
C THR A 53 7.06 -4.22 -32.58
N PHE A 54 7.13 -5.46 -32.13
CA PHE A 54 6.55 -5.95 -30.88
C PHE A 54 7.50 -6.90 -30.16
N ARG A 55 7.25 -7.12 -28.88
CA ARG A 55 7.91 -8.17 -28.10
C ARG A 55 7.04 -9.42 -28.17
N ASP A 56 7.60 -10.51 -28.68
CA ASP A 56 6.94 -11.83 -28.71
C ASP A 56 7.02 -12.46 -27.29
N LEU A 57 6.06 -12.07 -26.44
CA LEU A 57 6.08 -12.36 -25.00
C LEU A 57 5.82 -13.83 -24.67
N ASN A 58 5.13 -14.57 -25.54
CA ASN A 58 4.93 -16.01 -25.39
C ASN A 58 5.94 -16.84 -26.22
N ALA A 59 6.79 -16.19 -27.02
CA ALA A 59 7.80 -16.79 -27.88
C ALA A 59 7.22 -17.79 -28.90
N ASN A 60 6.05 -17.48 -29.51
CA ASN A 60 5.40 -18.31 -30.51
C ASN A 60 5.74 -17.89 -31.96
N GLY A 61 6.44 -16.76 -32.16
CA GLY A 61 6.86 -16.24 -33.46
C GLY A 61 5.77 -15.51 -34.24
N LYS A 62 4.68 -15.10 -33.59
CA LYS A 62 3.53 -14.39 -34.18
C LYS A 62 3.17 -13.19 -33.32
N LEU A 63 2.50 -12.21 -33.93
CA LEU A 63 1.89 -11.11 -33.21
C LEU A 63 0.53 -11.53 -32.65
N ASP A 64 0.47 -11.82 -31.37
CA ASP A 64 -0.80 -12.09 -30.71
C ASP A 64 -1.53 -10.80 -30.31
N PRO A 65 -2.87 -10.78 -30.24
CA PRO A 65 -3.61 -9.59 -29.86
C PRO A 65 -3.14 -8.94 -28.55
N TYR A 66 -2.72 -9.69 -27.53
CA TYR A 66 -2.27 -9.11 -26.27
C TYR A 66 -0.90 -8.41 -26.35
N GLU A 67 -0.11 -8.70 -27.37
CA GLU A 67 1.19 -8.09 -27.67
C GLU A 67 1.07 -6.86 -28.59
N ASP A 68 -0.05 -6.77 -29.31
CA ASP A 68 -0.32 -5.68 -30.24
C ASP A 68 -0.86 -4.44 -29.51
N SER A 69 -0.04 -3.39 -29.42
CA SER A 69 -0.43 -2.11 -28.84
C SER A 69 -1.55 -1.38 -29.60
N HIS A 70 -1.86 -1.78 -30.84
CA HIS A 70 -2.92 -1.22 -31.66
C HIS A 70 -4.25 -1.99 -31.53
N ALA A 71 -4.24 -3.19 -30.96
CA ALA A 71 -5.44 -3.94 -30.68
C ALA A 71 -6.30 -3.27 -29.60
N THR A 72 -7.61 -3.50 -29.63
CA THR A 72 -8.50 -2.96 -28.60
C THR A 72 -8.19 -3.55 -27.23
N LEU A 73 -8.44 -2.80 -26.17
CA LEU A 73 -8.18 -3.22 -24.79
C LEU A 73 -8.85 -4.58 -24.50
N GLU A 74 -10.10 -4.74 -24.89
CA GLU A 74 -10.87 -5.97 -24.68
C GLU A 74 -10.27 -7.15 -25.45
N ALA A 75 -9.85 -6.94 -26.71
CA ALA A 75 -9.21 -8.00 -27.50
C ALA A 75 -7.89 -8.47 -26.86
N ARG A 76 -7.09 -7.52 -26.34
CA ARG A 76 -5.85 -7.82 -25.62
C ARG A 76 -6.09 -8.63 -24.35
N ILE A 77 -7.09 -8.24 -23.56
CA ILE A 77 -7.44 -8.91 -22.30
C ILE A 77 -7.93 -10.33 -22.56
N GLU A 78 -8.90 -10.49 -23.46
CA GLU A 78 -9.52 -11.80 -23.71
C GLU A 78 -8.53 -12.77 -24.36
N ASP A 79 -7.65 -12.28 -25.23
CA ASP A 79 -6.60 -13.11 -25.82
C ASP A 79 -5.64 -13.63 -24.75
N LEU A 80 -5.07 -12.75 -23.92
CA LEU A 80 -4.17 -13.16 -22.84
C LEU A 80 -4.87 -14.10 -21.85
N LEU A 81 -6.09 -13.77 -21.43
CA LEU A 81 -6.87 -14.60 -20.51
C LEU A 81 -7.11 -16.01 -21.05
N SER A 82 -7.36 -16.14 -22.37
CA SER A 82 -7.54 -17.43 -23.03
C SER A 82 -6.27 -18.29 -23.06
N GLN A 83 -5.10 -17.66 -23.05
CA GLN A 83 -3.80 -18.32 -23.06
C GLN A 83 -3.30 -18.69 -21.64
N MET A 84 -3.84 -18.06 -20.59
CA MET A 84 -3.45 -18.31 -19.21
C MET A 84 -3.95 -19.67 -18.70
N ASN A 85 -3.06 -20.41 -18.03
CA ASN A 85 -3.48 -21.56 -17.23
C ASN A 85 -4.03 -21.13 -15.87
N ILE A 86 -4.60 -22.08 -15.13
CA ILE A 86 -5.25 -21.74 -13.84
C ILE A 86 -4.27 -21.24 -12.78
N GLU A 87 -3.01 -21.71 -12.78
CA GLU A 87 -1.97 -21.26 -11.88
C GLU A 87 -1.62 -19.78 -12.13
N GLU A 88 -1.53 -19.39 -13.39
CA GLU A 88 -1.27 -18.00 -13.78
C GLU A 88 -2.45 -17.09 -13.46
N LYS A 89 -3.68 -17.55 -13.66
CA LYS A 89 -4.89 -16.82 -13.28
C LYS A 89 -4.95 -16.60 -11.77
N VAL A 90 -4.79 -17.65 -10.98
CA VAL A 90 -4.79 -17.59 -9.52
C VAL A 90 -3.66 -16.71 -9.00
N GLY A 91 -2.47 -16.77 -9.61
CA GLY A 91 -1.33 -15.92 -9.23
C GLY A 91 -1.63 -14.42 -9.30
N GLN A 92 -2.45 -13.97 -10.29
CA GLN A 92 -2.81 -12.55 -10.40
C GLN A 92 -3.67 -12.05 -9.23
N MET A 93 -4.39 -12.94 -8.56
CA MET A 93 -5.30 -12.57 -7.46
C MET A 93 -4.59 -12.32 -6.13
N TRP A 94 -3.25 -12.32 -6.08
CA TRP A 94 -2.48 -12.09 -4.85
C TRP A 94 -1.61 -10.85 -4.96
N HIS A 95 -1.50 -10.13 -3.84
CA HIS A 95 -0.76 -8.87 -3.73
C HIS A 95 0.07 -8.85 -2.43
N PRO A 96 1.05 -9.77 -2.29
CA PRO A 96 1.90 -9.84 -1.12
C PRO A 96 2.94 -8.71 -1.11
N PRO A 97 3.60 -8.47 0.04
CA PRO A 97 4.80 -7.65 0.08
C PRO A 97 5.95 -8.33 -0.65
N ILE A 98 6.88 -7.50 -1.18
CA ILE A 98 8.12 -7.95 -1.79
C ILE A 98 9.31 -7.20 -1.17
N GLY A 99 10.42 -7.89 -0.99
CA GLY A 99 11.67 -7.32 -0.48
C GLY A 99 12.59 -6.84 -1.60
N ILE A 100 13.38 -5.83 -1.30
CA ILE A 100 14.45 -5.29 -2.14
C ILE A 100 15.74 -5.24 -1.34
N GLY A 101 16.85 -5.67 -1.94
CA GLY A 101 18.17 -5.56 -1.36
C GLY A 101 18.66 -4.11 -1.27
N ALA A 102 19.63 -3.84 -0.40
CA ALA A 102 20.10 -2.48 -0.11
C ALA A 102 20.62 -1.73 -1.35
N GLU A 103 21.25 -2.45 -2.27
CA GLU A 103 21.77 -1.94 -3.54
C GLU A 103 20.90 -2.34 -4.75
N GLY A 104 19.63 -2.67 -4.51
CA GLY A 104 18.70 -3.08 -5.57
C GLY A 104 18.92 -4.51 -6.07
N GLU A 105 19.28 -5.43 -5.17
CA GLU A 105 19.37 -6.85 -5.52
C GLU A 105 17.99 -7.51 -5.47
N ILE A 106 17.78 -8.48 -6.33
CA ILE A 106 16.64 -9.39 -6.28
C ILE A 106 16.87 -10.38 -5.12
N LEU A 107 15.96 -10.39 -4.15
CA LEU A 107 16.05 -11.30 -3.01
C LEU A 107 15.68 -12.73 -3.45
N GLY A 108 16.69 -13.58 -3.55
CA GLY A 108 16.56 -14.99 -3.96
C GLY A 108 16.11 -15.93 -2.83
N LYS A 109 15.99 -15.44 -1.61
CA LYS A 109 15.56 -16.18 -0.41
C LYS A 109 14.80 -15.25 0.51
N PRO A 110 14.00 -15.77 1.46
CA PRO A 110 13.40 -14.95 2.51
C PRO A 110 14.46 -14.12 3.22
N ASP A 111 14.17 -12.84 3.43
CA ASP A 111 15.04 -11.95 4.18
C ASP A 111 14.84 -12.21 5.69
N PRO A 112 15.89 -12.62 6.44
CA PRO A 112 15.79 -12.82 7.87
C PRO A 112 15.45 -11.55 8.66
N GLY A 113 15.82 -10.37 8.12
CA GLY A 113 15.48 -9.06 8.70
C GLY A 113 14.06 -8.58 8.34
N ALA A 114 13.43 -9.25 7.38
CA ALA A 114 12.08 -8.99 6.93
C ALA A 114 11.33 -10.34 6.83
N ILE A 115 11.00 -10.88 7.98
CA ILE A 115 10.32 -12.18 8.16
C ILE A 115 9.01 -12.32 7.35
N PHE A 116 8.58 -11.24 6.72
CA PHE A 116 7.39 -11.15 5.88
C PHE A 116 7.67 -11.35 4.38
N PHE A 117 8.94 -11.44 3.96
CA PHE A 117 9.29 -11.48 2.54
C PHE A 117 9.76 -12.86 2.11
N ASN A 118 9.00 -13.47 1.21
CA ASN A 118 9.37 -14.70 0.55
C ASN A 118 10.43 -14.44 -0.56
N SER A 119 11.01 -15.50 -1.12
CA SER A 119 11.89 -15.38 -2.29
C SER A 119 11.14 -14.76 -3.48
N THR A 120 11.70 -13.73 -4.10
CA THR A 120 11.14 -13.10 -5.31
C THR A 120 10.90 -14.11 -6.43
N TYR A 121 11.85 -15.02 -6.67
CA TYR A 121 11.68 -16.07 -7.69
C TYR A 121 10.57 -17.04 -7.35
N HIS A 122 10.39 -17.37 -6.07
CA HIS A 122 9.29 -18.23 -5.64
C HIS A 122 7.93 -17.55 -5.87
N LEU A 123 7.80 -16.29 -5.46
CA LEU A 123 6.55 -15.53 -5.66
C LEU A 123 6.22 -15.35 -7.14
N LEU A 124 7.19 -14.87 -7.93
CA LEU A 124 6.97 -14.50 -9.32
C LEU A 124 6.84 -15.73 -10.24
N LEU A 125 7.76 -16.69 -10.14
CA LEU A 125 7.86 -17.77 -11.13
C LEU A 125 7.15 -19.06 -10.70
N HIS A 126 7.07 -19.35 -9.40
CA HIS A 126 6.35 -20.52 -8.89
C HIS A 126 4.88 -20.23 -8.64
N LYS A 127 4.61 -19.16 -7.86
CA LYS A 127 3.25 -18.78 -7.50
C LYS A 127 2.57 -17.90 -8.56
N LYS A 128 3.29 -17.52 -9.63
CA LYS A 128 2.79 -16.69 -10.74
C LYS A 128 2.21 -15.36 -10.31
N ILE A 129 2.66 -14.82 -9.17
CA ILE A 129 2.22 -13.54 -8.63
C ILE A 129 2.93 -12.41 -9.37
N SER A 130 2.18 -11.42 -9.81
CA SER A 130 2.71 -10.26 -10.54
C SER A 130 2.28 -8.89 -9.97
N HIS A 131 1.67 -8.89 -8.77
CA HIS A 131 1.35 -7.67 -8.03
C HIS A 131 2.05 -7.72 -6.68
N PHE A 132 2.79 -6.65 -6.32
CA PHE A 132 3.56 -6.63 -5.08
C PHE A 132 3.48 -5.27 -4.41
N ASN A 133 3.39 -5.27 -3.08
CA ASN A 133 3.54 -4.07 -2.27
C ASN A 133 4.98 -3.91 -1.78
N LEU A 134 5.50 -2.71 -1.83
CA LEU A 134 6.85 -2.38 -1.43
C LEU A 134 6.84 -1.56 -0.13
N PHE A 135 7.39 -2.12 0.94
CA PHE A 135 7.50 -1.40 2.22
C PHE A 135 8.71 -0.47 2.28
N LYS A 136 9.84 -0.90 1.73
CA LYS A 136 11.14 -0.22 1.85
C LYS A 136 11.68 0.17 0.49
N ILE A 137 12.16 1.41 0.37
CA ILE A 137 12.90 1.90 -0.80
C ILE A 137 14.32 2.28 -0.34
N PRO A 138 15.38 1.60 -0.79
CA PRO A 138 16.75 1.90 -0.36
C PRO A 138 17.19 3.29 -0.82
N ASN A 139 17.16 3.52 -2.11
CA ASN A 139 17.30 4.81 -2.78
C ASN A 139 16.65 4.73 -4.17
N PRO A 140 16.25 5.84 -4.79
CA PRO A 140 15.53 5.82 -6.06
C PRO A 140 16.27 5.12 -7.20
N ALA A 141 17.58 5.31 -7.34
CA ALA A 141 18.36 4.70 -8.42
C ALA A 141 18.46 3.17 -8.26
N ALA A 142 18.78 2.69 -7.05
CA ALA A 142 18.79 1.26 -6.74
C ALA A 142 17.41 0.64 -6.93
N HIS A 143 16.34 1.36 -6.58
CA HIS A 143 14.96 0.91 -6.79
C HIS A 143 14.62 0.78 -8.28
N ALA A 144 14.94 1.78 -9.10
CA ALA A 144 14.71 1.73 -10.54
C ALA A 144 15.47 0.57 -11.21
N ALA A 145 16.74 0.37 -10.84
CA ALA A 145 17.54 -0.75 -11.32
C ALA A 145 16.97 -2.12 -10.89
N TRP A 146 16.53 -2.23 -9.63
CA TRP A 146 15.85 -3.42 -9.13
C TRP A 146 14.55 -3.69 -9.89
N TYR A 147 13.74 -2.65 -10.10
CA TYR A 147 12.48 -2.74 -10.81
C TYR A 147 12.68 -3.26 -12.24
N ASN A 148 13.64 -2.71 -12.98
CA ASN A 148 13.94 -3.16 -14.33
C ASN A 148 14.42 -4.62 -14.37
N LYS A 149 15.26 -5.04 -13.41
CA LYS A 149 15.65 -6.46 -13.26
C LYS A 149 14.43 -7.36 -13.00
N LEU A 150 13.51 -6.92 -12.14
CA LEU A 150 12.29 -7.66 -11.82
C LEU A 150 11.38 -7.79 -13.06
N GLN A 151 11.19 -6.71 -13.81
CA GLN A 151 10.43 -6.72 -15.07
C GLN A 151 11.07 -7.65 -16.10
N LYS A 152 12.41 -7.66 -16.20
CA LYS A 152 13.11 -8.57 -17.13
C LYS A 152 12.88 -10.05 -16.77
N ILE A 153 12.87 -10.39 -15.48
CA ILE A 153 12.54 -11.75 -15.03
C ILE A 153 11.09 -12.11 -15.39
N ALA A 154 10.14 -11.19 -15.16
CA ALA A 154 8.74 -11.39 -15.49
C ALA A 154 8.52 -11.55 -17.00
N GLU A 155 9.17 -10.73 -17.82
CA GLU A 155 9.12 -10.83 -19.29
C GLU A 155 9.59 -12.19 -19.80
N GLN A 156 10.60 -12.78 -19.16
CA GLN A 156 11.16 -14.09 -19.54
C GLN A 156 10.31 -15.29 -19.15
N ASP A 157 9.28 -15.11 -18.31
CA ASP A 157 8.32 -16.19 -18.00
C ASP A 157 7.38 -16.48 -19.19
N ARG A 158 6.55 -17.51 -19.09
CA ARG A 158 5.79 -18.10 -20.22
C ARG A 158 5.00 -17.09 -21.04
N LEU A 159 4.26 -16.18 -20.40
CA LEU A 159 3.41 -15.18 -21.07
C LEU A 159 3.94 -13.74 -20.92
N GLY A 160 5.10 -13.56 -20.30
CA GLY A 160 5.70 -12.25 -20.13
C GLY A 160 4.84 -11.23 -19.38
N ILE A 161 3.98 -11.68 -18.46
CA ILE A 161 3.06 -10.80 -17.71
C ILE A 161 3.86 -9.84 -16.85
N PRO A 162 3.77 -8.51 -17.06
CA PRO A 162 4.58 -7.53 -16.34
C PRO A 162 4.18 -7.43 -14.87
N VAL A 163 5.15 -7.08 -14.02
CA VAL A 163 4.92 -6.83 -12.58
C VAL A 163 4.31 -5.46 -12.37
N THR A 164 3.35 -5.36 -11.45
CA THR A 164 2.83 -4.10 -10.91
C THR A 164 3.33 -3.91 -9.48
N ILE A 165 4.05 -2.83 -9.24
CA ILE A 165 4.52 -2.44 -7.90
C ILE A 165 3.58 -1.40 -7.32
N SER A 166 3.12 -1.65 -6.11
CA SER A 166 2.34 -0.70 -5.30
C SER A 166 3.13 -0.16 -4.11
N SER A 167 2.68 0.95 -3.59
CA SER A 167 3.24 1.56 -2.40
C SER A 167 2.17 2.33 -1.62
N ASP A 168 2.29 2.32 -0.30
CA ASP A 168 1.68 3.32 0.57
C ASP A 168 2.31 4.70 0.32
N PRO A 169 1.72 5.81 0.86
CA PRO A 169 2.22 7.16 0.63
C PRO A 169 3.71 7.32 0.96
N ARG A 170 4.46 8.04 0.12
CA ARG A 170 5.91 8.30 0.27
C ARG A 170 6.25 9.78 0.40
N HIS A 171 5.26 10.64 0.31
CA HIS A 171 5.42 12.09 0.26
C HIS A 171 5.05 12.79 1.57
N GLY A 172 4.56 12.06 2.57
CA GLY A 172 4.26 12.59 3.89
C GLY A 172 5.51 12.93 4.71
N ALA A 173 5.31 13.63 5.82
CA ALA A 173 6.37 13.99 6.77
C ALA A 173 6.56 12.94 7.88
N LEU A 174 5.59 12.02 8.05
CA LEU A 174 5.62 11.01 9.09
C LEU A 174 6.26 9.72 8.58
N ASN A 175 7.17 9.16 9.38
CA ASN A 175 7.83 7.90 9.09
C ASN A 175 7.25 6.80 9.97
N PHE A 176 6.40 5.92 9.41
CA PHE A 176 6.02 4.68 10.07
C PHE A 176 6.04 3.49 9.11
N LEU A 177 5.93 2.31 9.65
CA LEU A 177 6.00 1.06 8.90
C LEU A 177 4.95 1.04 7.78
N GLY A 178 5.39 0.79 6.55
CA GLY A 178 4.54 0.81 5.37
C GLY A 178 4.35 2.21 4.75
N ASN A 179 4.68 3.26 5.49
CA ASN A 179 4.61 4.64 5.05
C ASN A 179 5.98 5.29 5.21
N ASP A 180 6.43 6.10 4.29
CA ASP A 180 7.65 6.92 4.30
C ASP A 180 8.98 6.31 4.79
N MET A 181 9.03 5.04 5.18
CA MET A 181 10.29 4.41 5.57
C MET A 181 11.31 4.49 4.42
N LEU A 182 12.40 5.20 4.68
CA LEU A 182 13.51 5.38 3.74
C LEU A 182 13.15 6.10 2.42
N SER A 183 12.09 6.91 2.42
CA SER A 183 11.68 7.72 1.27
C SER A 183 12.05 9.20 1.41
N SER A 184 13.11 9.51 2.18
CA SER A 184 13.58 10.89 2.43
C SER A 184 13.97 11.66 1.16
N GLN A 185 14.22 10.96 0.05
CA GLN A 185 14.60 11.57 -1.23
C GLN A 185 13.39 12.05 -2.04
N PHE A 186 12.17 11.58 -1.75
CA PHE A 186 10.95 12.09 -2.38
C PHE A 186 10.60 13.49 -1.85
N SER A 187 9.94 14.30 -2.68
CA SER A 187 9.43 15.61 -2.24
C SER A 187 8.45 15.43 -1.06
N LYS A 188 8.47 16.36 -0.10
CA LYS A 188 7.68 16.28 1.13
C LYS A 188 6.54 17.27 1.13
N TRP A 189 5.33 16.74 1.38
CA TRP A 189 4.06 17.45 1.34
C TRP A 189 3.31 17.29 2.67
N PRO A 190 2.29 18.13 2.93
CA PRO A 190 1.42 17.88 4.08
C PRO A 190 0.75 16.50 4.00
N GLU A 191 0.45 15.92 5.16
CA GLU A 191 -0.48 14.79 5.23
C GLU A 191 -1.86 15.20 4.67
N PRO A 192 -2.73 14.27 4.24
CA PRO A 192 -4.03 14.60 3.66
C PRO A 192 -4.87 15.56 4.50
N ILE A 193 -4.86 15.45 5.82
CA ILE A 193 -5.55 16.40 6.70
C ILE A 193 -5.00 17.83 6.54
N GLY A 194 -3.70 17.98 6.30
CA GLY A 194 -3.08 19.28 6.03
C GLY A 194 -3.45 19.82 4.64
N LEU A 195 -3.54 18.96 3.61
CA LEU A 195 -4.08 19.36 2.31
C LEU A 195 -5.53 19.82 2.46
N ALA A 196 -6.34 19.12 3.26
CA ALA A 196 -7.72 19.51 3.53
C ALA A 196 -7.83 20.87 4.23
N ALA A 197 -6.90 21.17 5.14
CA ALA A 197 -6.86 22.46 5.83
C ALA A 197 -6.65 23.65 4.86
N THR A 198 -6.06 23.41 3.68
CA THR A 198 -5.95 24.45 2.64
C THR A 198 -7.25 24.70 1.89
N GLY A 199 -8.17 23.74 1.84
CA GLY A 199 -9.40 23.77 1.01
C GLY A 199 -9.15 23.81 -0.50
N ASP A 200 -7.88 23.70 -0.93
CA ASP A 200 -7.43 23.94 -2.32
C ASP A 200 -7.34 22.64 -3.12
N SER A 201 -8.39 22.37 -3.92
CA SER A 201 -8.41 21.17 -4.80
C SER A 201 -7.36 21.20 -5.90
N LEU A 202 -6.98 22.40 -6.40
CA LEU A 202 -5.94 22.51 -7.44
C LEU A 202 -4.57 22.17 -6.89
N LEU A 203 -4.28 22.60 -5.65
CA LEU A 203 -3.06 22.20 -4.94
C LEU A 203 -3.02 20.67 -4.74
N THR A 204 -4.16 20.04 -4.43
CA THR A 204 -4.26 18.58 -4.29
C THR A 204 -4.03 17.86 -5.62
N VAL A 205 -4.54 18.38 -6.73
CA VAL A 205 -4.23 17.87 -8.09
C VAL A 205 -2.74 18.00 -8.39
N GLU A 206 -2.14 19.15 -8.09
CA GLU A 206 -0.69 19.37 -8.31
C GLU A 206 0.16 18.42 -7.49
N PHE A 207 -0.19 18.22 -6.22
CA PHE A 207 0.44 17.20 -5.38
C PHE A 207 0.39 15.82 -6.05
N GLY A 208 -0.80 15.37 -6.47
CA GLY A 208 -0.97 14.05 -7.10
C GLY A 208 -0.15 13.91 -8.39
N ARG A 209 -0.08 14.95 -9.22
CA ARG A 209 0.73 14.94 -10.45
C ARG A 209 2.23 14.81 -10.16
N ILE A 210 2.73 15.52 -9.15
CA ILE A 210 4.15 15.45 -8.75
C ILE A 210 4.45 14.07 -8.17
N ALA A 211 3.65 13.61 -7.23
CA ALA A 211 3.82 12.31 -6.59
C ALA A 211 3.76 11.15 -7.63
N SER A 212 2.85 11.24 -8.61
CA SER A 212 2.76 10.29 -9.71
C SER A 212 4.04 10.26 -10.56
N GLN A 213 4.64 11.42 -10.88
CA GLN A 213 5.90 11.48 -11.63
C GLN A 213 7.04 10.82 -10.85
N GLU A 214 7.18 11.12 -9.56
CA GLU A 214 8.21 10.53 -8.71
C GLU A 214 8.02 9.02 -8.54
N TYR A 215 6.77 8.54 -8.41
CA TYR A 215 6.45 7.11 -8.35
C TYR A 215 6.83 6.39 -9.64
N ARG A 216 6.42 6.92 -10.78
CA ARG A 216 6.73 6.34 -12.09
C ARG A 216 8.23 6.28 -12.36
N ALA A 217 8.98 7.29 -11.94
CA ALA A 217 10.44 7.33 -12.12
C ALA A 217 11.15 6.15 -11.46
N VAL A 218 10.56 5.53 -10.44
CA VAL A 218 11.11 4.35 -9.76
C VAL A 218 10.30 3.07 -10.05
N GLY A 219 9.28 3.12 -10.91
CA GLY A 219 8.48 1.95 -11.30
C GLY A 219 7.30 1.62 -10.38
N ILE A 220 6.91 2.50 -9.45
CA ILE A 220 5.67 2.35 -8.69
C ILE A 220 4.51 2.75 -9.61
N ARG A 221 3.56 1.81 -9.84
CA ARG A 221 2.46 1.99 -10.78
C ARG A 221 1.08 1.90 -10.13
N THR A 222 1.03 1.56 -8.83
CA THR A 222 -0.21 1.57 -8.03
C THR A 222 0.05 2.27 -6.69
N ALA A 223 -0.82 3.22 -6.35
CA ALA A 223 -0.84 3.94 -5.09
C ALA A 223 -1.91 3.34 -4.18
N LEU A 224 -1.52 2.81 -2.99
CA LEU A 224 -2.45 2.29 -1.99
C LEU A 224 -3.11 3.43 -1.20
N HIS A 225 -3.58 4.41 -1.91
CA HIS A 225 -4.21 5.64 -1.41
C HIS A 225 -5.00 6.32 -2.56
N PRO A 226 -5.83 7.37 -2.28
CA PRO A 226 -6.04 8.06 -1.02
C PRO A 226 -6.90 7.31 0.00
N MET A 227 -6.85 7.76 1.28
CA MET A 227 -7.83 7.42 2.28
C MET A 227 -9.05 8.34 2.14
N ALA A 228 -10.19 7.77 1.77
CA ALA A 228 -11.48 8.47 1.67
C ALA A 228 -12.31 8.36 2.97
N ASP A 229 -11.69 7.87 4.03
CA ASP A 229 -12.30 7.77 5.35
C ASP A 229 -12.58 9.16 5.93
N LEU A 230 -13.63 9.27 6.76
CA LEU A 230 -13.95 10.51 7.47
C LEU A 230 -13.44 10.48 8.92
N ALA A 231 -12.84 11.57 9.38
CA ALA A 231 -12.36 11.73 10.75
C ALA A 231 -13.51 11.98 11.75
N THR A 232 -14.55 11.14 11.75
CA THR A 232 -15.74 11.30 12.61
C THR A 232 -15.52 10.83 14.05
N GLU A 233 -14.47 10.05 14.29
CA GLU A 233 -14.01 9.70 15.64
C GLU A 233 -12.62 10.32 15.87
N PRO A 234 -12.51 11.43 16.61
CA PRO A 234 -11.26 12.18 16.74
C PRO A 234 -10.15 11.45 17.49
N ARG A 235 -10.50 10.40 18.25
CA ARG A 235 -9.51 9.56 18.96
C ARG A 235 -8.86 8.50 18.06
N TRP A 236 -9.36 8.31 16.84
CA TRP A 236 -8.78 7.36 15.91
C TRP A 236 -7.38 7.82 15.46
N ALA A 237 -6.38 6.98 15.66
CA ALA A 237 -4.97 7.32 15.43
C ALA A 237 -4.61 7.63 13.97
N ARG A 238 -5.47 7.27 13.00
CA ARG A 238 -5.22 7.43 11.56
C ARG A 238 -5.91 8.63 10.92
N ILE A 239 -6.49 9.54 11.69
CA ILE A 239 -7.20 10.71 11.16
C ILE A 239 -6.31 11.63 10.31
N ASN A 240 -5.00 11.65 10.54
CA ASN A 240 -4.03 12.44 9.76
C ASN A 240 -3.98 12.03 8.28
N GLY A 241 -4.30 10.78 7.96
CA GLY A 241 -4.36 10.26 6.59
C GLY A 241 -5.67 10.57 5.86
N THR A 242 -6.65 11.21 6.53
CA THR A 242 -7.97 11.56 5.99
C THR A 242 -8.01 13.01 5.52
N PHE A 243 -9.06 13.38 4.77
CA PHE A 243 -9.35 14.77 4.43
C PHE A 243 -10.29 15.46 5.46
N GLY A 244 -10.38 14.93 6.68
CA GLY A 244 -11.19 15.49 7.76
C GLY A 244 -12.57 14.85 7.88
N GLU A 245 -13.48 15.54 8.61
CA GLU A 245 -14.80 15.02 8.95
C GLU A 245 -15.92 15.48 7.99
N ASP A 246 -15.68 16.53 7.19
CA ASP A 246 -16.65 17.03 6.21
C ASP A 246 -16.64 16.15 4.96
N ALA A 247 -17.76 15.44 4.74
CA ALA A 247 -17.87 14.50 3.63
C ALA A 247 -17.82 15.17 2.25
N GLY A 248 -18.34 16.40 2.11
CA GLY A 248 -18.31 17.15 0.86
C GLY A 248 -16.89 17.61 0.50
N LEU A 249 -16.14 18.12 1.46
CA LEU A 249 -14.72 18.47 1.28
C LEU A 249 -13.91 17.22 0.95
N SER A 250 -14.09 16.15 1.72
CA SER A 250 -13.40 14.87 1.51
C SER A 250 -13.68 14.30 0.12
N ALA A 251 -14.92 14.36 -0.37
CA ALA A 251 -15.27 13.90 -1.72
C ALA A 251 -14.54 14.71 -2.80
N ARG A 252 -14.51 16.05 -2.67
CA ARG A 252 -13.80 16.92 -3.63
C ARG A 252 -12.29 16.67 -3.66
N LEU A 253 -11.68 16.53 -2.48
CA LEU A 253 -10.23 16.33 -2.38
C LEU A 253 -9.83 14.90 -2.75
N THR A 254 -10.63 13.90 -2.44
CA THR A 254 -10.45 12.52 -2.92
C THR A 254 -10.44 12.49 -4.45
N ALA A 255 -11.42 13.14 -5.09
CA ALA A 255 -11.46 13.24 -6.55
C ALA A 255 -10.24 13.97 -7.12
N ALA A 256 -9.86 15.11 -6.54
CA ALA A 256 -8.69 15.89 -6.95
C ALA A 256 -7.38 15.10 -6.82
N TYR A 257 -7.24 14.34 -5.74
CA TYR A 257 -6.09 13.48 -5.50
C TYR A 257 -5.96 12.40 -6.58
N ILE A 258 -7.04 11.65 -6.81
CA ILE A 258 -7.08 10.59 -7.82
C ILE A 258 -6.81 11.16 -9.21
N PHE A 259 -7.43 12.28 -9.55
CA PHE A 259 -7.20 12.97 -10.82
C PHE A 259 -5.70 13.35 -10.99
N GLY A 260 -5.05 13.81 -9.92
CA GLY A 260 -3.61 14.11 -9.95
C GLY A 260 -2.76 12.88 -10.26
N PHE A 261 -3.06 11.72 -9.68
CA PHE A 261 -2.33 10.47 -9.90
C PHE A 261 -2.67 9.77 -11.23
N GLN A 262 -3.95 9.73 -11.60
CA GLN A 262 -4.43 8.95 -12.74
C GLN A 262 -4.61 9.77 -14.02
N GLY A 263 -4.84 11.10 -13.92
CA GLY A 263 -5.34 11.93 -15.01
C GLY A 263 -6.85 11.72 -15.23
N ASP A 264 -7.35 12.14 -16.40
CA ASP A 264 -8.75 11.95 -16.81
C ASP A 264 -9.11 10.47 -17.01
N SER A 265 -8.12 9.67 -17.41
CA SER A 265 -8.22 8.22 -17.60
C SER A 265 -6.87 7.57 -17.35
N LEU A 266 -6.86 6.27 -17.02
CA LEU A 266 -5.62 5.52 -16.89
C LEU A 266 -4.88 5.44 -18.21
N GLY A 267 -3.56 5.68 -18.16
CA GLY A 267 -2.65 5.61 -19.30
C GLY A 267 -1.21 5.29 -18.86
N SER A 268 -0.30 5.29 -19.84
CA SER A 268 1.13 5.04 -19.58
C SER A 268 1.75 6.06 -18.62
N GLU A 269 1.18 7.26 -18.57
CA GLU A 269 1.61 8.35 -17.68
C GLU A 269 0.87 8.38 -16.33
N SER A 270 0.07 7.35 -16.02
CA SER A 270 -0.71 7.27 -14.79
C SER A 270 -0.06 6.39 -13.71
N VAL A 271 -0.42 6.66 -12.45
CA VAL A 271 -0.32 5.73 -11.34
C VAL A 271 -1.74 5.42 -10.88
N ALA A 272 -2.11 4.14 -10.90
CA ALA A 272 -3.45 3.69 -10.52
C ALA A 272 -3.69 3.91 -9.02
N CYS A 273 -4.78 4.54 -8.62
CA CYS A 273 -5.17 4.70 -7.24
C CYS A 273 -6.00 3.51 -6.73
N MET A 274 -5.68 3.05 -5.54
CA MET A 274 -6.49 2.11 -4.76
C MET A 274 -7.07 2.86 -3.58
N THR A 275 -8.27 3.44 -3.78
CA THR A 275 -8.93 4.25 -2.76
C THR A 275 -9.38 3.39 -1.59
N LYS A 276 -9.13 3.85 -0.37
CA LYS A 276 -9.38 3.12 0.87
C LYS A 276 -10.02 4.00 1.95
N HIS A 277 -10.71 3.44 2.92
CA HIS A 277 -11.07 2.03 3.09
C HIS A 277 -12.59 1.90 2.98
N TRP A 278 -13.07 1.29 1.92
CA TRP A 278 -14.51 1.14 1.66
C TRP A 278 -15.23 0.33 2.75
N PRO A 279 -16.44 0.74 3.16
CA PRO A 279 -17.21 1.94 2.83
C PRO A 279 -16.97 3.12 3.80
N GLY A 280 -15.82 3.19 4.45
CA GLY A 280 -15.37 4.24 5.36
C GLY A 280 -14.90 3.68 6.70
N GLY A 281 -13.61 3.89 7.02
CA GLY A 281 -12.96 3.37 8.23
C GLY A 281 -13.08 4.27 9.47
N GLY A 282 -13.66 5.47 9.33
CA GLY A 282 -13.64 6.50 10.38
C GLY A 282 -14.43 6.25 11.66
N PRO A 283 -15.62 5.58 11.63
CA PRO A 283 -16.48 5.47 12.82
C PRO A 283 -16.03 4.35 13.77
N GLN A 284 -14.80 4.40 14.21
CA GLN A 284 -14.18 3.41 15.09
C GLN A 284 -14.78 3.47 16.50
N GLU A 285 -15.24 2.35 17.04
CA GLU A 285 -15.73 2.30 18.41
C GLU A 285 -14.63 2.73 19.39
N LYS A 286 -14.85 3.81 20.14
CA LYS A 286 -13.90 4.40 21.10
C LYS A 286 -12.57 4.91 20.50
N GLY A 287 -12.48 5.02 19.17
CA GLY A 287 -11.24 5.37 18.47
C GLY A 287 -10.28 4.20 18.26
N ASP A 288 -10.67 3.00 18.62
CA ASP A 288 -9.84 1.80 18.50
C ASP A 288 -9.72 1.36 17.03
N ASP A 289 -8.49 1.18 16.56
CA ASP A 289 -8.23 0.86 15.15
C ASP A 289 -8.47 -0.63 14.83
N ALA A 290 -9.08 -0.90 13.69
CA ALA A 290 -9.44 -2.25 13.25
C ALA A 290 -8.25 -3.14 12.83
N HIS A 291 -7.01 -2.65 12.89
CA HIS A 291 -5.82 -3.52 12.84
C HIS A 291 -5.74 -4.46 14.05
N PHE A 292 -6.45 -4.12 15.13
CA PHE A 292 -6.51 -4.89 16.38
C PHE A 292 -7.89 -5.47 16.59
N ARG A 293 -7.94 -6.61 17.25
CA ARG A 293 -9.22 -7.27 17.55
C ARG A 293 -10.13 -6.40 18.43
N TYR A 294 -9.56 -5.68 19.40
CA TYR A 294 -10.33 -4.80 20.28
C TYR A 294 -10.93 -3.60 19.54
N GLY A 295 -10.40 -3.24 18.37
CA GLY A 295 -10.88 -2.16 17.50
C GLY A 295 -11.69 -2.64 16.29
N MET A 296 -12.16 -3.88 16.26
CA MET A 296 -12.83 -4.44 15.10
C MET A 296 -14.18 -3.77 14.78
N ASN A 297 -14.84 -3.16 15.76
CA ASN A 297 -16.19 -2.62 15.59
C ASN A 297 -16.18 -1.21 15.00
N GLN A 298 -17.01 -1.01 13.99
CA GLN A 298 -17.41 0.30 13.52
C GLN A 298 -18.87 0.56 13.89
N VAL A 299 -19.13 1.68 14.55
CA VAL A 299 -20.43 2.00 15.13
C VAL A 299 -20.98 3.31 14.61
N TYR A 300 -22.27 3.35 14.41
CA TYR A 300 -22.99 4.49 13.79
C TYR A 300 -24.11 5.00 14.71
N PRO A 301 -23.79 5.55 15.89
CA PRO A 301 -24.81 5.97 16.87
C PRO A 301 -25.72 7.07 16.33
N GLY A 302 -25.20 7.91 15.41
CA GLY A 302 -25.96 8.94 14.72
C GLY A 302 -26.74 8.44 13.48
N LYS A 303 -26.77 7.12 13.22
CA LYS A 303 -27.36 6.52 12.00
C LYS A 303 -26.85 7.15 10.69
N ASN A 304 -25.58 7.49 10.66
CA ASN A 304 -24.93 8.25 9.60
C ASN A 304 -24.05 7.40 8.67
N PHE A 305 -24.33 6.11 8.52
CA PHE A 305 -23.57 5.21 7.63
C PHE A 305 -23.45 5.79 6.22
N ASP A 306 -24.53 6.27 5.63
CA ASP A 306 -24.53 6.83 4.28
C ASP A 306 -23.65 8.09 4.15
N TYR A 307 -23.41 8.83 5.23
CA TYR A 307 -22.49 9.99 5.23
C TYR A 307 -21.06 9.58 4.91
N HIS A 308 -20.64 8.38 5.35
CA HIS A 308 -19.32 7.84 5.08
C HIS A 308 -19.13 7.37 3.63
N LEU A 309 -20.22 7.21 2.87
CA LEU A 309 -20.15 6.84 1.44
C LEU A 309 -19.83 8.03 0.53
N ILE A 310 -20.15 9.24 0.96
CA ILE A 310 -20.02 10.47 0.14
C ILE A 310 -18.61 10.68 -0.39
N PRO A 311 -17.50 10.51 0.38
CA PRO A 311 -16.16 10.63 -0.16
C PRO A 311 -15.85 9.68 -1.31
N PHE A 312 -16.42 8.46 -1.28
CA PHE A 312 -16.24 7.47 -2.34
C PHE A 312 -16.99 7.83 -3.62
N GLU A 313 -18.06 8.61 -3.56
CA GLU A 313 -18.67 9.17 -4.78
C GLU A 313 -17.68 10.07 -5.53
N GLY A 314 -16.84 10.80 -4.80
CA GLY A 314 -15.71 11.54 -5.38
C GLY A 314 -14.71 10.62 -6.07
N ALA A 315 -14.38 9.49 -5.44
CA ALA A 315 -13.49 8.50 -6.02
C ALA A 315 -14.06 7.85 -7.29
N PHE A 316 -15.36 7.55 -7.30
CA PHE A 316 -16.04 6.97 -8.48
C PHE A 316 -16.11 7.98 -9.64
N LYS A 317 -16.38 9.25 -9.36
CA LYS A 317 -16.36 10.34 -10.36
C LYS A 317 -14.97 10.54 -10.98
N ALA A 318 -13.91 10.30 -10.21
CA ALA A 318 -12.53 10.35 -10.67
C ALA A 318 -12.01 9.00 -11.21
N HIS A 319 -12.91 8.02 -11.41
CA HIS A 319 -12.59 6.71 -11.99
C HIS A 319 -11.46 5.98 -11.29
N THR A 320 -11.47 5.95 -9.94
CA THR A 320 -10.46 5.21 -9.17
C THR A 320 -10.30 3.77 -9.69
N ALA A 321 -9.05 3.36 -9.94
CA ALA A 321 -8.76 2.06 -10.56
C ALA A 321 -9.07 0.86 -9.65
N ALA A 322 -8.90 1.05 -8.35
CA ALA A 322 -9.15 0.02 -7.35
C ALA A 322 -9.80 0.59 -6.09
N ILE A 323 -10.49 -0.28 -5.37
CA ILE A 323 -11.06 -0.02 -4.04
C ILE A 323 -10.54 -1.07 -3.06
N MET A 324 -10.19 -0.62 -1.85
CA MET A 324 -9.78 -1.49 -0.76
C MET A 324 -10.85 -1.45 0.34
N PRO A 325 -11.59 -2.56 0.59
CA PRO A 325 -12.47 -2.66 1.76
C PRO A 325 -11.67 -2.70 3.06
N TYR A 326 -12.22 -2.10 4.13
CA TYR A 326 -11.57 -2.04 5.43
C TYR A 326 -11.65 -3.37 6.21
N TYR A 327 -10.88 -3.46 7.29
CA TYR A 327 -10.93 -4.59 8.22
C TYR A 327 -12.20 -4.64 9.07
N GLY A 328 -12.71 -3.44 9.42
CA GLY A 328 -13.75 -3.26 10.43
C GLY A 328 -15.05 -3.99 10.12
N VAL A 329 -15.81 -4.24 11.19
CA VAL A 329 -17.16 -4.81 11.15
C VAL A 329 -18.15 -3.66 11.24
N PRO A 330 -18.97 -3.40 10.22
CA PRO A 330 -19.98 -2.33 10.23
C PRO A 330 -21.21 -2.78 11.05
N VAL A 331 -21.11 -2.72 12.37
CA VAL A 331 -22.07 -3.31 13.31
C VAL A 331 -23.50 -2.84 13.02
N GLY A 332 -24.39 -3.80 12.80
CA GLY A 332 -25.81 -3.56 12.58
C GLY A 332 -26.16 -2.84 11.26
N GLN A 333 -25.22 -2.75 10.30
CA GLN A 333 -25.49 -2.13 8.99
C GLN A 333 -25.86 -3.16 7.92
N THR A 334 -25.56 -4.41 8.14
CA THR A 334 -25.79 -5.53 7.21
C THR A 334 -26.38 -6.72 7.96
N SER A 335 -26.84 -7.74 7.24
CA SER A 335 -27.45 -8.94 7.83
C SER A 335 -26.48 -9.80 8.64
N GLU A 336 -25.16 -9.63 8.40
CA GLU A 336 -24.12 -10.33 9.17
C GLU A 336 -23.01 -9.35 9.61
N ASP A 337 -22.60 -9.45 10.88
CA ASP A 337 -21.51 -8.65 11.45
C ASP A 337 -20.15 -9.32 11.15
N VAL A 338 -19.62 -9.07 9.98
CA VAL A 338 -18.30 -9.55 9.53
C VAL A 338 -17.48 -8.41 8.91
N GLY A 339 -16.16 -8.57 8.88
CA GLY A 339 -15.25 -7.61 8.25
C GLY A 339 -15.65 -7.32 6.79
N MET A 340 -15.49 -6.07 6.36
CA MET A 340 -16.03 -5.57 5.09
C MET A 340 -15.61 -6.37 3.88
N SER A 341 -14.39 -6.92 3.85
CA SER A 341 -13.91 -7.80 2.77
C SER A 341 -14.64 -9.15 2.67
N PHE A 342 -15.32 -9.57 3.73
CA PHE A 342 -16.10 -10.81 3.79
C PHE A 342 -17.60 -10.58 3.64
N ASN A 343 -18.02 -9.32 3.50
CA ASN A 343 -19.42 -8.91 3.53
C ASN A 343 -19.96 -8.67 2.11
N LYS A 344 -20.83 -9.58 1.67
CA LYS A 344 -21.43 -9.52 0.32
C LYS A 344 -22.32 -8.29 0.12
N GLU A 345 -23.04 -7.86 1.14
CA GLU A 345 -23.89 -6.67 1.04
C GLU A 345 -23.03 -5.41 0.86
N ILE A 346 -21.85 -5.34 1.50
CA ILE A 346 -20.92 -4.22 1.35
C ILE A 346 -20.25 -4.20 -0.03
N ILE A 347 -19.79 -5.36 -0.53
CA ILE A 347 -19.03 -5.39 -1.79
C ILE A 347 -19.97 -5.58 -2.98
N THR A 348 -20.79 -6.63 -2.98
CA THR A 348 -21.61 -6.92 -4.16
C THR A 348 -22.82 -5.98 -4.25
N ASP A 349 -23.60 -5.84 -3.17
CA ASP A 349 -24.86 -5.12 -3.27
C ASP A 349 -24.65 -3.61 -3.21
N LEU A 350 -23.83 -3.12 -2.29
CA LEU A 350 -23.57 -1.68 -2.17
C LEU A 350 -22.58 -1.19 -3.23
N LEU A 351 -21.36 -1.75 -3.32
CA LEU A 351 -20.32 -1.23 -4.22
C LEU A 351 -20.61 -1.56 -5.69
N ARG A 352 -20.81 -2.85 -6.00
CA ARG A 352 -20.98 -3.28 -7.40
C ARG A 352 -22.32 -2.88 -7.99
N LYS A 353 -23.46 -3.19 -7.29
CA LYS A 353 -24.79 -2.98 -7.84
C LYS A 353 -25.29 -1.55 -7.65
N LYS A 354 -25.28 -1.03 -6.42
CA LYS A 354 -25.82 0.30 -6.12
C LYS A 354 -24.98 1.42 -6.73
N HIS A 355 -23.65 1.35 -6.58
CA HIS A 355 -22.73 2.37 -7.13
C HIS A 355 -22.18 2.03 -8.52
N GLY A 356 -22.44 0.85 -9.08
CA GLY A 356 -22.03 0.46 -10.43
C GLY A 356 -20.51 0.33 -10.61
N TYR A 357 -19.76 0.12 -9.54
CA TYR A 357 -18.29 0.05 -9.60
C TYR A 357 -17.80 -1.25 -10.22
N ASP A 358 -17.06 -1.18 -11.34
CA ASP A 358 -16.49 -2.35 -12.04
C ASP A 358 -14.94 -2.39 -12.03
N GLY A 359 -14.28 -1.57 -11.20
CA GLY A 359 -12.84 -1.64 -10.97
C GLY A 359 -12.43 -2.79 -10.05
N VAL A 360 -11.14 -2.91 -9.77
CA VAL A 360 -10.57 -3.93 -8.89
C VAL A 360 -11.02 -3.73 -7.44
N VAL A 361 -11.41 -4.81 -6.76
CA VAL A 361 -11.58 -4.84 -5.30
C VAL A 361 -10.47 -5.69 -4.71
N CYS A 362 -9.51 -5.02 -4.05
CA CYS A 362 -8.40 -5.67 -3.36
C CYS A 362 -8.59 -5.57 -1.85
N THR A 363 -8.51 -6.67 -1.12
CA THR A 363 -8.63 -6.65 0.35
C THR A 363 -7.51 -5.82 0.98
N ASP A 364 -7.76 -5.31 2.17
CA ASP A 364 -6.67 -4.84 3.03
C ASP A 364 -5.79 -6.01 3.47
N TRP A 365 -4.63 -5.74 4.09
CA TRP A 365 -3.52 -6.70 4.25
C TRP A 365 -3.73 -7.68 5.40
N GLY A 366 -3.59 -8.98 5.10
CA GLY A 366 -3.55 -10.02 6.12
C GLY A 366 -4.90 -10.40 6.73
N ILE A 367 -5.99 -10.34 5.96
CA ILE A 367 -7.34 -10.74 6.43
C ILE A 367 -7.53 -12.26 6.52
N LEU A 368 -6.74 -13.05 5.78
CA LEU A 368 -6.92 -14.50 5.71
C LEU A 368 -6.10 -15.24 6.77
N LYS A 369 -4.85 -14.82 6.92
CA LYS A 369 -3.87 -15.43 7.81
C LYS A 369 -2.93 -14.36 8.35
N GLY A 370 -2.61 -14.43 9.64
CA GLY A 370 -1.61 -13.59 10.27
C GLY A 370 -0.18 -13.97 9.89
N PHE A 371 0.76 -13.18 10.36
CA PHE A 371 2.18 -13.40 10.13
C PHE A 371 2.84 -13.95 11.38
N GLY A 372 3.70 -14.95 11.22
CA GLY A 372 4.35 -15.58 12.36
C GLY A 372 5.56 -16.42 11.98
N ILE A 373 6.29 -16.89 13.03
CA ILE A 373 7.48 -17.72 12.91
C ILE A 373 7.28 -18.99 13.73
N LEU A 374 7.61 -20.15 13.16
CA LEU A 374 7.59 -21.45 13.86
C LEU A 374 6.26 -21.77 14.59
N GLY A 375 5.14 -21.30 14.04
CA GLY A 375 3.81 -21.50 14.64
C GLY A 375 3.41 -20.44 15.68
N TRP A 376 4.28 -19.48 15.97
CA TRP A 376 3.95 -18.32 16.81
C TRP A 376 3.45 -17.19 15.92
N GLU A 377 2.20 -16.80 16.09
CA GLU A 377 1.60 -15.67 15.39
C GLU A 377 2.12 -14.37 16.03
N LEU A 378 2.93 -13.61 15.28
CA LEU A 378 3.49 -12.32 15.71
C LEU A 378 2.54 -11.17 15.39
N VAL A 379 1.76 -11.30 14.32
CA VAL A 379 0.74 -10.36 13.88
C VAL A 379 -0.51 -11.15 13.58
N GLU A 380 -1.57 -10.91 14.33
CA GLU A 380 -2.85 -11.62 14.15
C GLU A 380 -3.49 -11.32 12.77
N ALA A 381 -4.21 -12.33 12.25
CA ALA A 381 -5.08 -12.11 11.09
C ALA A 381 -6.18 -11.10 11.43
N LYS A 382 -6.53 -10.25 10.44
CA LYS A 382 -7.63 -9.27 10.53
C LYS A 382 -8.95 -9.90 10.06
N ASP A 383 -9.22 -11.09 10.57
CA ASP A 383 -10.32 -11.98 10.19
C ASP A 383 -11.61 -11.75 11.03
N HIS A 384 -11.94 -10.48 11.25
CA HIS A 384 -13.02 -10.06 12.12
C HIS A 384 -14.37 -10.63 11.68
N GLY A 385 -15.07 -11.24 12.63
CA GLY A 385 -16.34 -11.93 12.44
C GLY A 385 -16.26 -13.33 11.79
N VAL A 386 -15.11 -13.70 11.17
CA VAL A 386 -14.95 -14.98 10.44
C VAL A 386 -13.82 -15.86 10.98
N ARG A 387 -13.31 -15.61 12.16
CA ARG A 387 -12.17 -16.33 12.75
C ARG A 387 -12.40 -17.84 12.92
N HIS A 388 -13.65 -18.23 13.05
CA HIS A 388 -14.06 -19.64 13.18
C HIS A 388 -13.92 -20.43 11.86
N LEU A 389 -13.76 -19.73 10.73
CA LEU A 389 -13.59 -20.35 9.41
C LEU A 389 -12.12 -20.73 9.18
N SER A 390 -11.90 -21.83 8.47
CA SER A 390 -10.59 -22.19 7.93
C SER A 390 -10.14 -21.20 6.85
N VAL A 391 -8.84 -21.19 6.53
CA VAL A 391 -8.29 -20.31 5.49
C VAL A 391 -8.98 -20.49 4.13
N PRO A 392 -9.20 -21.72 3.61
CA PRO A 392 -9.96 -21.92 2.37
C PRO A 392 -11.39 -21.36 2.44
N GLU A 393 -12.08 -21.54 3.57
CA GLU A 393 -13.44 -20.99 3.74
C GLU A 393 -13.46 -19.47 3.74
N LYS A 394 -12.45 -18.81 4.36
CA LYS A 394 -12.28 -17.35 4.31
C LYS A 394 -12.03 -16.87 2.88
N ILE A 395 -11.15 -17.54 2.13
CA ILE A 395 -10.89 -17.23 0.72
C ILE A 395 -12.19 -17.31 -0.09
N LYS A 396 -12.93 -18.44 0.04
CA LYS A 396 -14.19 -18.64 -0.64
C LYS A 396 -15.20 -17.54 -0.30
N LYS A 397 -15.40 -17.25 1.00
CA LYS A 397 -16.33 -16.21 1.46
C LYS A 397 -16.00 -14.82 0.88
N ALA A 398 -14.73 -14.43 0.87
CA ALA A 398 -14.30 -13.14 0.29
C ALA A 398 -14.53 -13.09 -1.23
N ILE A 399 -14.23 -14.16 -1.98
CA ILE A 399 -14.48 -14.23 -3.42
C ILE A 399 -15.98 -14.17 -3.71
N GLU A 400 -16.81 -14.87 -2.93
CA GLU A 400 -18.28 -14.84 -3.03
C GLU A 400 -18.87 -13.47 -2.64
N ALA A 401 -18.19 -12.73 -1.76
CA ALA A 401 -18.53 -11.34 -1.45
C ALA A 401 -18.22 -10.37 -2.61
N GLY A 402 -17.34 -10.72 -3.54
CA GLY A 402 -17.01 -9.91 -4.73
C GLY A 402 -15.58 -9.37 -4.77
N VAL A 403 -14.68 -9.89 -3.91
CA VAL A 403 -13.24 -9.56 -3.92
C VAL A 403 -12.57 -10.11 -5.18
N ASP A 404 -11.66 -9.33 -5.77
CA ASP A 404 -10.85 -9.72 -6.94
C ASP A 404 -9.40 -10.06 -6.57
N GLN A 405 -8.86 -9.45 -5.51
CA GLN A 405 -7.46 -9.60 -5.15
C GLN A 405 -7.28 -9.59 -3.63
N PHE A 406 -6.30 -10.33 -3.13
CA PHE A 406 -5.96 -10.46 -1.71
C PHE A 406 -4.66 -9.75 -1.37
N GLY A 407 -4.71 -8.75 -0.50
CA GLY A 407 -3.56 -8.05 0.04
C GLY A 407 -2.84 -8.81 1.14
N GLY A 408 -1.51 -8.74 1.13
CA GLY A 408 -0.65 -9.19 2.23
C GLY A 408 -0.41 -10.69 2.38
N ASN A 409 -1.15 -11.54 1.68
CA ASN A 409 -0.96 -12.98 1.70
C ASN A 409 -0.57 -13.52 0.29
N ASP A 410 -0.08 -14.77 0.24
CA ASP A 410 0.37 -15.44 -0.98
C ASP A 410 -0.11 -16.91 -1.02
N LEU A 411 -1.36 -17.15 -0.62
CA LEU A 411 -1.97 -18.47 -0.41
C LEU A 411 -2.53 -19.05 -1.73
N THR A 412 -1.67 -19.12 -2.75
CA THR A 412 -2.06 -19.60 -4.09
C THR A 412 -2.51 -21.05 -4.09
N ASP A 413 -1.88 -21.91 -3.29
CA ASP A 413 -2.19 -23.35 -3.26
C ASP A 413 -3.59 -23.61 -2.71
N GLU A 414 -4.01 -22.87 -1.68
CA GLU A 414 -5.35 -22.97 -1.09
C GLU A 414 -6.43 -22.57 -2.10
N LEU A 415 -6.20 -21.47 -2.85
CA LEU A 415 -7.15 -21.04 -3.88
C LEU A 415 -7.18 -22.02 -5.06
N LEU A 416 -6.01 -22.53 -5.50
CA LEU A 416 -5.95 -23.56 -6.54
C LEU A 416 -6.73 -24.83 -6.18
N GLN A 417 -6.66 -25.27 -4.91
CA GLN A 417 -7.45 -26.41 -4.44
C GLN A 417 -8.96 -26.13 -4.50
N LEU A 418 -9.40 -24.93 -4.13
CA LEU A 418 -10.82 -24.55 -4.22
C LEU A 418 -11.32 -24.52 -5.66
N VAL A 419 -10.51 -24.07 -6.61
CA VAL A 419 -10.88 -24.09 -8.04
C VAL A 419 -10.88 -25.51 -8.58
N ARG A 420 -9.83 -26.29 -8.33
CA ARG A 420 -9.70 -27.68 -8.81
C ARG A 420 -10.78 -28.61 -8.24
N SER A 421 -11.25 -28.34 -7.03
CA SER A 421 -12.37 -29.09 -6.44
C SER A 421 -13.76 -28.64 -6.94
N GLY A 422 -13.83 -27.57 -7.73
CA GLY A 422 -15.09 -26.97 -8.18
C GLY A 422 -15.83 -26.16 -7.10
N ALA A 423 -15.20 -25.93 -5.93
CA ALA A 423 -15.77 -25.11 -4.87
C ALA A 423 -15.86 -23.62 -5.26
N ILE A 424 -14.99 -23.18 -6.18
CA ILE A 424 -15.04 -21.89 -6.87
C ILE A 424 -14.94 -22.18 -8.37
N GLY A 425 -15.88 -21.65 -9.16
CA GLY A 425 -15.86 -21.81 -10.61
C GLY A 425 -14.75 -20.98 -11.28
N GLU A 426 -14.10 -21.53 -12.31
CA GLU A 426 -13.04 -20.83 -13.05
C GLU A 426 -13.52 -19.51 -13.67
N GLN A 427 -14.79 -19.47 -14.12
CA GLN A 427 -15.39 -18.22 -14.63
C GLN A 427 -15.33 -17.08 -13.62
N ARG A 428 -15.53 -17.36 -12.32
CA ARG A 428 -15.41 -16.34 -11.27
C ARG A 428 -13.96 -15.84 -11.11
N ILE A 429 -12.98 -16.73 -11.32
CA ILE A 429 -11.57 -16.35 -11.35
C ILE A 429 -11.30 -15.45 -12.56
N ASP A 430 -11.81 -15.82 -13.74
CA ASP A 430 -11.67 -15.03 -14.98
C ASP A 430 -12.22 -13.60 -14.85
N GLU A 431 -13.33 -13.42 -14.16
CA GLU A 431 -13.89 -12.09 -13.88
C GLU A 431 -12.89 -11.20 -13.10
N SER A 432 -12.25 -11.74 -12.08
CA SER A 432 -11.25 -11.02 -11.29
C SER A 432 -9.99 -10.74 -12.10
N VAL A 433 -9.47 -11.72 -12.81
CA VAL A 433 -8.27 -11.59 -13.63
C VAL A 433 -8.47 -10.57 -14.75
N ARG A 434 -9.64 -10.56 -15.38
CA ARG A 434 -10.01 -9.56 -16.40
C ARG A 434 -9.90 -8.13 -15.88
N ARG A 435 -10.37 -7.85 -14.66
CA ARG A 435 -10.23 -6.53 -14.03
C ARG A 435 -8.78 -6.18 -13.75
N LEU A 436 -8.01 -7.13 -13.24
CA LEU A 436 -6.58 -6.93 -12.94
C LEU A 436 -5.75 -6.69 -14.21
N LEU A 437 -5.98 -7.46 -15.26
CA LEU A 437 -5.33 -7.29 -16.57
C LEU A 437 -5.70 -5.94 -17.21
N ARG A 438 -6.96 -5.52 -17.11
CA ARG A 438 -7.41 -4.22 -17.63
C ARG A 438 -6.54 -3.09 -17.10
N VAL A 439 -6.28 -3.04 -15.80
CA VAL A 439 -5.41 -2.01 -15.19
C VAL A 439 -3.99 -2.10 -15.74
N LYS A 440 -3.40 -3.31 -15.87
CA LYS A 440 -2.04 -3.48 -16.43
C LYS A 440 -1.93 -2.99 -17.87
N PHE A 441 -2.92 -3.31 -18.73
CA PHE A 441 -2.95 -2.85 -20.11
C PHE A 441 -3.15 -1.33 -20.19
N GLN A 442 -4.09 -0.77 -19.45
CA GLN A 442 -4.31 0.68 -19.40
C GLN A 442 -3.07 1.45 -18.96
N LEU A 443 -2.32 0.93 -17.99
CA LEU A 443 -1.04 1.51 -17.56
C LEU A 443 0.08 1.35 -18.61
N GLY A 444 -0.14 0.67 -19.74
CA GLY A 444 0.87 0.45 -20.78
C GLY A 444 2.00 -0.50 -20.37
N LEU A 445 1.81 -1.32 -19.33
CA LEU A 445 2.88 -2.20 -18.82
C LEU A 445 3.25 -3.29 -19.82
N PHE A 446 2.32 -3.76 -20.63
CA PHE A 446 2.59 -4.71 -21.71
C PHE A 446 3.33 -4.06 -22.90
N ASP A 447 3.19 -2.75 -23.08
CA ASP A 447 3.86 -2.03 -24.16
C ASP A 447 5.28 -1.67 -23.76
N ASN A 448 5.46 -1.06 -22.59
CA ASN A 448 6.78 -0.78 -22.00
C ASN A 448 6.70 -0.78 -20.46
N PRO A 449 7.13 -1.84 -19.77
CA PRO A 449 7.15 -1.85 -18.32
C PRO A 449 8.37 -1.15 -17.70
N TYR A 450 9.41 -0.85 -18.47
CA TYR A 450 10.70 -0.39 -17.96
C TYR A 450 10.71 1.10 -17.63
N VAL A 451 11.59 1.49 -16.70
CA VAL A 451 11.88 2.89 -16.36
C VAL A 451 13.28 3.29 -16.82
N ASP A 452 13.49 4.58 -17.01
CA ASP A 452 14.80 5.15 -17.36
C ASP A 452 15.60 5.37 -16.06
N GLU A 453 16.52 4.45 -15.77
CA GLU A 453 17.37 4.49 -14.56
C GLU A 453 18.21 5.77 -14.49
N GLY A 454 18.65 6.29 -15.65
CA GLY A 454 19.46 7.51 -15.74
C GLY A 454 18.71 8.78 -15.34
N LYS A 455 17.39 8.82 -15.53
CA LYS A 455 16.57 9.99 -15.22
C LYS A 455 15.99 10.00 -13.81
N THR A 456 16.10 8.91 -13.07
CA THR A 456 15.49 8.78 -11.74
C THR A 456 15.93 9.90 -10.80
N GLY A 457 17.24 10.21 -10.75
CA GLY A 457 17.79 11.26 -9.89
C GLY A 457 17.44 12.70 -10.33
N GLU A 458 17.00 12.89 -11.59
CA GLU A 458 16.55 14.19 -12.09
C GLU A 458 15.08 14.45 -11.75
N ILE A 459 14.31 13.40 -11.47
CA ILE A 459 12.86 13.48 -11.22
C ILE A 459 12.55 13.42 -9.72
N VAL A 460 13.10 12.42 -9.00
CA VAL A 460 12.80 12.21 -7.58
C VAL A 460 13.48 13.29 -6.75
N GLY A 461 12.68 14.03 -5.99
CA GLY A 461 13.17 15.14 -5.15
C GLY A 461 13.61 16.37 -5.94
N ARG A 462 13.13 16.54 -7.17
CA ARG A 462 13.44 17.70 -7.99
C ARG A 462 13.17 19.01 -7.24
N ALA A 463 14.05 20.00 -7.37
CA ALA A 463 14.03 21.21 -6.56
C ALA A 463 12.68 21.97 -6.57
N ASP A 464 12.04 22.08 -7.73
CA ASP A 464 10.73 22.71 -7.86
C ASP A 464 9.61 21.88 -7.18
N PHE A 465 9.72 20.54 -7.14
CA PHE A 465 8.80 19.67 -6.40
C PHE A 465 8.93 19.88 -4.89
N VAL A 466 10.17 19.96 -4.41
CA VAL A 466 10.46 20.23 -2.99
C VAL A 466 9.95 21.62 -2.59
N GLU A 467 10.15 22.65 -3.42
CA GLU A 467 9.67 24.01 -3.17
C GLU A 467 8.14 24.07 -3.09
N LYS A 468 7.43 23.39 -4.00
CA LYS A 468 5.97 23.31 -3.99
C LYS A 468 5.44 22.57 -2.77
N GLY A 469 6.08 21.47 -2.39
CA GLY A 469 5.74 20.73 -1.16
C GLY A 469 5.92 21.61 0.09
N LEU A 470 7.02 22.36 0.17
CA LEU A 470 7.26 23.30 1.26
C LEU A 470 6.21 24.44 1.29
N LEU A 471 5.83 24.96 0.11
CA LEU A 471 4.75 25.94 0.01
C LEU A 471 3.41 25.37 0.50
N ALA A 472 3.08 24.14 0.12
CA ALA A 472 1.89 23.46 0.60
C ALA A 472 1.89 23.29 2.12
N GLN A 473 3.04 22.90 2.71
CA GLN A 473 3.20 22.81 4.17
C GLN A 473 3.00 24.15 4.88
N LYS A 474 3.44 25.26 4.28
CA LYS A 474 3.16 26.60 4.82
C LYS A 474 1.69 26.97 4.73
N LYS A 475 1.01 26.62 3.63
CA LYS A 475 -0.42 26.91 3.42
C LYS A 475 -1.33 26.11 4.35
N CYS A 476 -0.92 24.93 4.82
CA CYS A 476 -1.75 24.10 5.70
C CYS A 476 -1.76 24.54 7.17
N ILE A 477 -0.99 25.56 7.53
CA ILE A 477 -0.97 26.08 8.90
C ILE A 477 -2.22 26.93 9.13
N VAL A 478 -3.04 26.52 10.11
CA VAL A 478 -4.28 27.22 10.48
C VAL A 478 -4.06 28.06 11.73
N LEU A 479 -4.30 29.37 11.61
CA LEU A 479 -4.23 30.30 12.75
C LEU A 479 -5.57 30.28 13.50
N LEU A 480 -5.65 29.52 14.60
CA LEU A 480 -6.87 29.39 15.39
C LEU A 480 -7.12 30.59 16.30
N LYS A 481 -6.04 31.20 16.81
CA LYS A 481 -6.11 32.31 17.76
C LYS A 481 -4.89 33.24 17.63
N ASN A 482 -5.11 34.53 17.62
CA ASN A 482 -4.04 35.55 17.64
C ASN A 482 -4.46 36.76 18.47
N ASP A 483 -4.47 36.57 19.78
CA ASP A 483 -4.88 37.63 20.71
C ASP A 483 -3.87 38.78 20.74
N THR A 484 -4.35 39.94 21.12
CA THR A 484 -3.53 41.13 21.32
C THR A 484 -2.81 41.05 22.66
N LEU A 485 -1.49 41.14 22.64
CA LEU A 485 -0.64 41.31 23.82
C LEU A 485 -0.15 42.74 23.86
N ALA A 486 -0.43 43.47 24.96
CA ALA A 486 -0.01 44.87 25.14
C ALA A 486 -0.28 45.77 23.92
N SER A 487 -1.46 45.66 23.32
CA SER A 487 -1.95 46.43 22.15
C SER A 487 -1.41 46.00 20.78
N THR A 488 -0.65 44.90 20.68
CA THR A 488 -0.21 44.31 19.39
C THR A 488 -0.59 42.84 19.29
N PRO A 489 -0.94 42.32 18.09
CA PRO A 489 -1.14 40.87 17.91
C PRO A 489 0.09 40.07 18.32
N ALA A 490 -0.12 38.88 18.92
CA ALA A 490 0.96 38.00 19.33
C ALA A 490 1.79 37.52 18.14
N LEU A 491 1.14 37.32 16.98
CA LEU A 491 1.79 36.92 15.72
C LEU A 491 1.59 38.00 14.64
N PRO A 492 2.58 38.20 13.74
CA PRO A 492 3.88 37.52 13.69
C PRO A 492 4.80 37.90 14.82
N LEU A 493 5.65 36.98 15.28
CA LEU A 493 6.65 37.28 16.32
C LEU A 493 7.57 38.43 15.89
N GLN A 494 7.82 39.36 16.81
CA GLN A 494 8.79 40.43 16.57
C GLN A 494 10.20 39.85 16.40
N ARG A 495 10.99 40.42 15.50
CA ARG A 495 12.40 40.04 15.35
C ARG A 495 13.13 40.20 16.69
N ARG A 496 13.95 39.17 17.03
CA ARG A 496 14.73 39.07 18.26
C ARG A 496 13.93 38.76 19.54
N ALA A 497 12.65 38.33 19.41
CA ALA A 497 11.94 37.79 20.56
C ALA A 497 12.75 36.62 21.17
N LYS A 498 12.75 36.54 22.51
CA LYS A 498 13.30 35.41 23.24
C LYS A 498 12.25 34.33 23.26
N VAL A 499 12.61 33.13 22.75
CA VAL A 499 11.67 32.03 22.58
C VAL A 499 12.15 30.81 23.35
N TYR A 500 11.32 30.30 24.23
CA TYR A 500 11.46 28.96 24.80
C TYR A 500 10.89 27.94 23.80
N VAL A 501 11.57 26.82 23.60
CA VAL A 501 11.13 25.78 22.65
C VAL A 501 11.11 24.42 23.30
N GLU A 502 10.03 23.66 23.05
CA GLU A 502 9.88 22.29 23.50
C GLU A 502 9.45 21.39 22.35
N ASN A 503 10.11 20.23 22.20
CA ASN A 503 9.90 19.26 21.11
C ASN A 503 10.09 19.83 19.69
N ILE A 504 10.89 20.89 19.55
CA ILE A 504 11.24 21.54 18.27
C ILE A 504 12.75 21.73 18.19
N SER A 505 13.31 21.64 16.98
CA SER A 505 14.73 21.91 16.76
C SER A 505 15.09 23.35 17.14
N ARG A 506 15.95 23.53 18.14
CA ARG A 506 16.50 24.82 18.57
C ARG A 506 17.24 25.52 17.43
N GLU A 507 18.01 24.78 16.64
CA GLU A 507 18.73 25.29 15.48
C GLU A 507 17.77 25.86 14.43
N ALA A 508 16.65 25.20 14.16
CA ALA A 508 15.64 25.69 13.23
C ALA A 508 15.06 27.05 13.71
N VAL A 509 14.73 27.17 15.01
CA VAL A 509 14.14 28.38 15.59
C VAL A 509 15.16 29.50 15.73
N SER A 510 16.43 29.19 16.01
CA SER A 510 17.49 30.22 16.18
C SER A 510 17.76 31.07 14.94
N LYS A 511 17.34 30.60 13.75
CA LYS A 511 17.36 31.36 12.50
C LYS A 511 16.40 32.58 12.52
N TYR A 512 15.39 32.56 13.39
CA TYR A 512 14.29 33.52 13.40
C TYR A 512 14.16 34.27 14.74
N ALA A 513 14.61 33.68 15.85
CA ALA A 513 14.45 34.19 17.20
C ALA A 513 15.65 33.84 18.09
N THR A 514 15.77 34.50 19.25
CA THR A 514 16.75 34.11 20.26
C THR A 514 16.17 32.99 21.11
N VAL A 515 16.75 31.79 21.06
CA VAL A 515 16.29 30.64 21.85
C VAL A 515 16.85 30.72 23.26
N THR A 516 15.98 30.58 24.28
CA THR A 516 16.35 30.53 25.72
C THR A 516 15.96 29.18 26.33
N ASP A 517 16.69 28.76 27.38
CA ASP A 517 16.39 27.56 28.17
C ASP A 517 15.44 27.86 29.34
N SER A 518 15.27 29.10 29.67
CA SER A 518 14.43 29.57 30.79
C SER A 518 13.07 30.01 30.26
N LEU A 519 12.01 29.35 30.68
CA LEU A 519 10.64 29.76 30.37
C LEU A 519 10.33 31.14 30.98
N ALA A 520 10.91 31.46 32.14
CA ALA A 520 10.71 32.73 32.83
C ALA A 520 11.33 33.92 32.07
N ASP A 521 12.39 33.69 31.27
CA ASP A 521 13.08 34.72 30.49
C ASP A 521 12.57 34.82 29.04
N ALA A 522 11.58 34.04 28.68
CA ALA A 522 11.04 33.99 27.34
C ALA A 522 9.90 34.97 27.14
N ASP A 523 9.88 35.67 26.00
CA ASP A 523 8.73 36.45 25.53
C ASP A 523 7.61 35.55 25.01
N PHE A 524 7.98 34.40 24.43
CA PHE A 524 7.08 33.41 23.85
C PHE A 524 7.59 31.97 24.08
N ALA A 525 6.66 31.02 24.15
CA ALA A 525 6.96 29.59 24.12
C ALA A 525 6.38 28.95 22.85
N ILE A 526 7.19 28.17 22.15
CA ILE A 526 6.75 27.35 21.02
C ILE A 526 6.81 25.89 21.44
N LEU A 527 5.65 25.27 21.58
CA LEU A 527 5.50 23.87 22.04
C LEU A 527 4.96 23.03 20.93
N ARG A 528 5.66 21.94 20.57
CA ARG A 528 5.14 20.91 19.68
C ARG A 528 4.54 19.80 20.52
N LEU A 529 3.23 19.67 20.46
CA LEU A 529 2.48 18.68 21.23
C LEU A 529 2.15 17.46 20.35
N GLN A 530 2.02 16.32 21.01
CA GLN A 530 1.49 15.10 20.44
C GLN A 530 0.32 14.64 21.31
N THR A 531 -0.63 13.93 20.71
CA THR A 531 -1.68 13.26 21.48
C THR A 531 -1.02 12.26 22.42
N PRO A 532 -1.25 12.35 23.75
CA PRO A 532 -0.74 11.34 24.67
C PRO A 532 -1.43 10.01 24.41
N TRP A 533 -0.68 8.91 24.44
CA TRP A 533 -1.21 7.57 24.28
C TRP A 533 -0.28 6.56 24.96
N GLU A 534 -0.84 5.44 25.43
CA GLU A 534 -0.09 4.33 26.00
C GLU A 534 -0.51 3.01 25.32
N PRO A 535 0.44 2.15 24.90
CA PRO A 535 0.09 0.87 24.30
C PRO A 535 -0.69 -0.01 25.28
N ARG A 536 -1.72 -0.71 24.80
CA ARG A 536 -2.55 -1.60 25.63
C ARG A 536 -1.86 -2.92 25.95
N ASN A 537 -1.21 -3.49 24.93
CA ASN A 537 -0.63 -4.85 24.99
C ASN A 537 0.89 -4.83 24.80
N GLY A 538 1.50 -3.67 24.54
CA GLY A 538 2.92 -3.56 24.20
C GLY A 538 3.26 -4.17 22.85
N ASP A 539 2.27 -4.37 21.97
CA ASP A 539 2.45 -4.81 20.61
C ASP A 539 3.21 -3.73 19.82
N PHE A 540 4.23 -4.14 19.07
CA PHE A 540 5.02 -3.21 18.27
C PHE A 540 4.18 -2.49 17.21
N ILE A 541 3.10 -3.08 16.70
CA ILE A 541 2.16 -2.46 15.76
C ILE A 541 1.39 -1.32 16.43
N GLU A 542 1.02 -1.46 17.72
CA GLU A 542 0.42 -0.36 18.48
C GLU A 542 1.32 0.88 18.46
N SER A 543 2.64 0.67 18.64
CA SER A 543 3.62 1.76 18.56
C SER A 543 3.71 2.41 17.18
N PHE A 544 3.56 1.63 16.10
CA PHE A 544 3.55 2.20 14.75
C PHE A 544 2.31 3.03 14.45
N LEU A 545 1.17 2.63 14.97
CA LEU A 545 -0.11 3.30 14.72
C LEU A 545 -0.42 4.37 15.78
N ASN A 546 0.42 4.55 16.80
CA ASN A 546 0.13 5.35 18.00
C ASN A 546 -1.22 4.96 18.62
N GLN A 547 -1.51 3.65 18.62
CA GLN A 547 -2.77 3.10 19.08
C GLN A 547 -2.66 2.62 20.52
N GLY A 548 -3.61 2.97 21.38
CA GLY A 548 -3.62 2.57 22.77
C GLY A 548 -4.64 3.32 23.62
N TYR A 549 -4.39 3.40 24.92
CA TYR A 549 -5.18 4.24 25.81
C TYR A 549 -4.83 5.72 25.58
N LEU A 550 -5.86 6.56 25.54
CA LEU A 550 -5.74 8.02 25.50
C LEU A 550 -6.14 8.52 26.88
N ASP A 551 -5.18 8.88 27.71
CA ASP A 551 -5.41 9.44 29.05
C ASP A 551 -5.39 10.97 29.03
#